data_986071475c6ba90b33a370a2538917f1
#
_entry.id   986071475c6ba90b33a370a2538917f1
#
_cell.length_a   1.000
_cell.length_b   1.000
_cell.length_c   1.000
_cell.angle_alpha   90.00
_cell.angle_beta   90.00
_cell.angle_gamma   90.00
#
_symmetry.space_group_name_H-M   'P 1'
#
loop_
_entity.id
_entity.type
_entity.pdbx_description
1 polymer ?
#
loop_
_entity_poly.entity_id
_entity_poly.type
_entity_poly.pdbx_seq_one_letter_code
_entity_poly.pdbx_strand_id
1 'polypeptide(L)'
;MHKRRIRAGLAAGAVAVSLVGATVATTVTGHAATVGCQVTYAVSSQWTGGFGANVSVTNLGAPITGWTLRWSFGAGQSVTQAWNATVTQSGAAVTAVNVSYNDSLATGGSTSFGFNGSWTGSNPVPSSFTLNGTACTGTVSGSSSATPSASRSASPSASPSTSPSTSPSASPSGQPGGPPPTHTVRVFWLKPTDVAYDAAYPNGITSVMQEAQRFYKQQLGKTFTLNSPTVEVVNGQHDTNWYITNNCDPNGDHYWCVVFNMQAELEQRFGVNDPDSRWLIVGEVSAEEVNKSGGGGSPGWVLLSGHDADGAAGKNGPMNRWYGGMVHELGHAFGLPDATSTDGTCMSASLYDYPNCTFNQSQKNAILTGPYASFLS
;
A
#
# COMPACT_ATOMS: atom_id res chain seq x y z
N MET A 1 -61.52 10.34 54.13
CA MET A 1 -61.81 10.05 55.57
C MET A 1 -60.63 9.29 56.15
N HIS A 2 -60.18 9.82 57.30
CA HIS A 2 -59.36 9.24 58.35
C HIS A 2 -57.87 8.94 58.10
N LYS A 3 -57.14 9.83 58.59
CA LYS A 3 -55.88 9.84 59.31
C LYS A 3 -55.68 8.69 60.27
N ARG A 4 -54.47 8.14 60.40
CA ARG A 4 -53.78 8.08 61.71
C ARG A 4 -52.25 7.88 61.55
N ARG A 5 -51.57 8.75 62.24
CA ARG A 5 -50.12 8.68 62.58
C ARG A 5 -49.97 7.81 63.82
N ILE A 6 -48.86 7.10 63.93
CA ILE A 6 -48.24 6.81 65.23
C ILE A 6 -46.72 6.92 65.07
N ARG A 7 -46.13 7.60 66.06
CA ARG A 7 -44.70 7.85 66.27
C ARG A 7 -44.15 6.84 67.30
N ALA A 8 -42.85 6.85 67.38
CA ALA A 8 -41.89 6.46 68.43
C ALA A 8 -41.37 5.07 68.29
N GLY A 9 -40.11 4.75 68.57
CA GLY A 9 -39.10 5.47 69.31
C GLY A 9 -37.72 4.83 69.17
N LEU A 10 -36.74 5.56 69.66
CA LEU A 10 -35.29 5.27 69.64
C LEU A 10 -34.88 3.95 70.33
N ALA A 11 -33.81 3.31 69.82
CA ALA A 11 -32.74 2.75 70.65
C ALA A 11 -31.41 2.70 69.87
N ALA A 12 -30.40 3.35 70.44
CA ALA A 12 -29.03 3.38 69.92
C ALA A 12 -28.30 2.08 70.31
N GLY A 13 -27.55 1.59 69.37
CA GLY A 13 -26.59 0.50 69.62
C GLY A 13 -25.41 0.65 68.69
N ALA A 14 -24.36 1.31 69.14
CA ALA A 14 -23.11 1.46 68.39
C ALA A 14 -22.31 0.16 68.51
N VAL A 15 -22.13 -0.54 67.41
CA VAL A 15 -21.09 -1.56 67.26
C VAL A 15 -20.09 -1.03 66.24
N ALA A 16 -18.91 -0.69 66.73
CA ALA A 16 -17.78 -0.32 65.89
C ALA A 16 -17.14 -1.62 65.36
N VAL A 17 -17.36 -1.89 64.06
CA VAL A 17 -16.60 -2.88 63.35
C VAL A 17 -15.49 -2.16 62.59
N SER A 18 -14.26 -2.29 63.05
CA SER A 18 -13.07 -1.82 62.37
C SER A 18 -12.80 -2.72 61.13
N LEU A 19 -13.21 -2.29 59.95
CA LEU A 19 -12.74 -2.89 58.72
C LEU A 19 -11.36 -2.30 58.39
N VAL A 20 -10.33 -3.13 58.61
CA VAL A 20 -9.02 -2.90 58.02
C VAL A 20 -9.15 -3.16 56.49
N GLY A 21 -9.37 -2.10 55.75
CA GLY A 21 -9.35 -2.13 54.27
C GLY A 21 -7.91 -2.20 53.81
N ALA A 22 -7.47 -3.38 53.41
CA ALA A 22 -6.23 -3.53 52.63
C ALA A 22 -6.48 -2.92 51.22
N THR A 23 -6.03 -1.72 51.01
CA THR A 23 -5.99 -1.11 49.63
C THR A 23 -4.88 -1.84 48.85
N VAL A 24 -5.26 -2.78 48.00
CA VAL A 24 -4.36 -3.31 46.98
C VAL A 24 -4.16 -2.18 45.97
N ALA A 25 -3.05 -1.47 46.09
CA ALA A 25 -2.59 -0.56 45.06
C ALA A 25 -2.14 -1.40 43.86
N THR A 26 -3.01 -1.56 42.88
CA THR A 26 -2.62 -2.06 41.58
C THR A 26 -1.71 -1.00 40.94
N THR A 27 -0.40 -1.21 41.01
CA THR A 27 0.55 -0.45 40.18
C THR A 27 0.30 -0.85 38.74
N VAL A 28 -0.46 -0.02 38.02
CA VAL A 28 -0.46 -0.02 36.56
C VAL A 28 0.94 0.41 36.16
N THR A 29 1.79 -0.55 35.83
CA THR A 29 3.04 -0.29 35.13
C THR A 29 2.67 0.24 33.75
N GLY A 30 2.45 1.56 33.67
CA GLY A 30 2.40 2.24 32.39
C GLY A 30 3.73 1.97 31.70
N HIS A 31 3.72 1.17 30.67
CA HIS A 31 4.83 1.15 29.73
C HIS A 31 4.90 2.58 29.18
N ALA A 32 5.97 3.29 29.51
CA ALA A 32 6.27 4.55 28.85
C ALA A 32 6.27 4.24 27.36
N ALA A 33 5.33 4.85 26.60
CA ALA A 33 5.32 4.73 25.15
C ALA A 33 6.72 5.11 24.67
N THR A 34 7.36 4.24 23.93
CA THR A 34 8.66 4.51 23.34
C THR A 34 8.48 5.74 22.47
N VAL A 35 9.02 6.87 22.93
CA VAL A 35 8.95 8.13 22.21
C VAL A 35 9.79 7.95 20.97
N GLY A 36 9.16 7.85 19.81
CA GLY A 36 9.94 7.62 18.60
C GLY A 36 9.11 7.36 17.37
N CYS A 37 9.81 7.22 16.29
CA CYS A 37 9.29 6.90 14.98
C CYS A 37 10.30 6.04 14.25
N GLN A 38 9.84 5.31 13.26
CA GLN A 38 10.69 4.60 12.31
C GLN A 38 10.41 5.14 10.92
N VAL A 39 11.47 5.36 10.14
CA VAL A 39 11.38 5.79 8.75
C VAL A 39 12.12 4.79 7.87
N THR A 40 11.44 4.34 6.81
CA THR A 40 12.08 3.62 5.72
C THR A 40 12.09 4.52 4.50
N TYR A 41 13.28 4.84 4.02
CA TYR A 41 13.48 5.63 2.80
C TYR A 41 14.11 4.72 1.76
N ALA A 42 13.47 4.57 0.61
CA ALA A 42 13.95 3.76 -0.50
C ALA A 42 13.95 4.57 -1.81
N VAL A 43 15.08 4.59 -2.50
CA VAL A 43 15.12 5.05 -3.90
C VAL A 43 14.48 3.96 -4.75
N SER A 44 13.28 4.20 -5.25
CA SER A 44 12.50 3.24 -6.02
C SER A 44 12.94 3.15 -7.47
N SER A 45 13.47 4.24 -8.01
CA SER A 45 13.99 4.32 -9.38
C SER A 45 15.03 5.43 -9.49
N GLN A 46 16.00 5.29 -10.39
CA GLN A 46 17.00 6.31 -10.65
C GLN A 46 17.39 6.32 -12.12
N TRP A 47 17.46 7.52 -12.70
CA TRP A 47 17.89 7.78 -14.07
C TRP A 47 18.81 9.00 -14.12
N THR A 48 19.35 9.31 -15.28
CA THR A 48 20.24 10.46 -15.43
C THR A 48 19.54 11.73 -15.01
N GLY A 49 20.00 12.36 -13.93
CA GLY A 49 19.50 13.63 -13.40
C GLY A 49 18.20 13.54 -12.59
N GLY A 50 17.63 12.33 -12.40
CA GLY A 50 16.38 12.16 -11.65
C GLY A 50 16.31 10.87 -10.84
N PHE A 51 15.38 10.82 -9.90
CA PHE A 51 15.08 9.64 -9.08
C PHE A 51 13.65 9.67 -8.55
N GLY A 52 13.11 8.50 -8.26
CA GLY A 52 11.92 8.32 -7.47
C GLY A 52 12.29 7.81 -6.07
N ALA A 53 11.57 8.23 -5.06
CA ALA A 53 11.74 7.76 -3.70
C ALA A 53 10.40 7.45 -3.03
N ASN A 54 10.35 6.35 -2.29
CA ASN A 54 9.25 5.99 -1.41
C ASN A 54 9.70 6.15 0.05
N VAL A 55 8.85 6.75 0.86
CA VAL A 55 9.10 6.99 2.28
C VAL A 55 7.94 6.42 3.07
N SER A 56 8.23 5.49 3.98
CA SER A 56 7.27 4.97 4.94
C SER A 56 7.61 5.49 6.33
N VAL A 57 6.60 5.94 7.06
CA VAL A 57 6.72 6.50 8.41
C VAL A 57 5.85 5.69 9.35
N THR A 58 6.45 5.14 10.40
CA THR A 58 5.74 4.41 11.48
C THR A 58 5.84 5.21 12.76
N ASN A 59 4.70 5.50 13.38
CA ASN A 59 4.64 6.15 14.68
C ASN A 59 4.83 5.09 15.79
N LEU A 60 5.92 5.15 16.53
CA LEU A 60 6.20 4.29 17.68
C LEU A 60 5.81 4.92 19.02
N GLY A 61 5.39 6.19 19.00
CA GLY A 61 4.96 6.95 20.15
C GLY A 61 3.44 6.88 20.41
N ALA A 62 2.93 7.81 21.19
CA ALA A 62 1.48 7.99 21.36
C ALA A 62 0.81 8.34 20.03
N PRO A 63 -0.51 8.04 19.86
CA PRO A 63 -1.24 8.43 18.67
C PRO A 63 -1.08 9.92 18.36
N ILE A 64 -0.89 10.27 17.10
CA ILE A 64 -0.76 11.65 16.63
C ILE A 64 -1.83 11.95 15.58
N THR A 65 -2.29 13.19 15.59
CA THR A 65 -3.13 13.79 14.54
C THR A 65 -2.33 14.93 13.93
N GLY A 66 -2.01 14.78 12.67
CA GLY A 66 -1.07 15.65 11.97
C GLY A 66 0.38 15.21 12.16
N TRP A 67 1.06 14.95 11.03
CA TRP A 67 2.48 14.62 11.04
C TRP A 67 3.26 15.52 10.10
N THR A 68 4.48 15.81 10.52
CA THR A 68 5.49 16.55 9.74
C THR A 68 6.79 15.78 9.81
N LEU A 69 7.24 15.25 8.68
CA LEU A 69 8.53 14.59 8.54
C LEU A 69 9.53 15.56 7.95
N ARG A 70 10.77 15.60 8.52
CA ARG A 70 11.83 16.46 8.02
C ARG A 70 13.12 15.69 7.83
N TRP A 71 13.86 16.05 6.79
CA TRP A 71 15.21 15.54 6.50
C TRP A 71 16.02 16.57 5.74
N SER A 72 17.28 16.26 5.51
CA SER A 72 18.14 17.08 4.64
C SER A 72 18.82 16.21 3.60
N PHE A 73 18.86 16.69 2.38
CA PHE A 73 19.64 16.09 1.32
C PHE A 73 21.13 16.45 1.43
N GLY A 74 22.01 15.48 1.12
CA GLY A 74 23.45 15.65 1.28
C GLY A 74 24.20 16.14 0.03
N ALA A 75 23.56 16.15 -1.16
CA ALA A 75 24.25 16.36 -2.43
C ALA A 75 23.45 17.22 -3.45
N GLY A 76 22.70 18.19 -2.97
CA GLY A 76 21.97 19.12 -3.84
C GLY A 76 20.78 18.52 -4.61
N GLN A 77 20.21 17.43 -4.07
CA GLN A 77 18.98 16.87 -4.60
C GLN A 77 17.81 17.84 -4.42
N SER A 78 16.83 17.80 -5.33
CA SER A 78 15.62 18.60 -5.24
C SER A 78 14.39 17.74 -5.48
N VAL A 79 13.33 17.92 -4.67
CA VAL A 79 12.01 17.33 -4.89
C VAL A 79 11.34 18.09 -6.03
N THR A 80 10.87 17.36 -7.04
CA THR A 80 10.18 17.95 -8.22
C THR A 80 8.69 17.71 -8.21
N GLN A 81 8.25 16.61 -7.61
CA GLN A 81 6.84 16.23 -7.49
C GLN A 81 6.68 15.33 -6.26
N ALA A 82 5.58 15.42 -5.54
CA ALA A 82 5.29 14.54 -4.43
C ALA A 82 3.82 14.10 -4.44
N TRP A 83 3.53 12.94 -3.83
CA TRP A 83 2.18 12.39 -3.65
C TRP A 83 2.04 11.83 -2.24
N ASN A 84 0.82 11.82 -1.72
CA ASN A 84 0.44 11.44 -0.34
C ASN A 84 1.10 12.28 0.77
N ALA A 85 1.75 13.39 0.40
CA ALA A 85 2.24 14.41 1.32
C ALA A 85 2.36 15.74 0.59
N THR A 86 2.21 16.84 1.30
CA THR A 86 2.61 18.16 0.82
C THR A 86 4.09 18.35 1.14
N VAL A 87 4.93 18.42 0.12
CA VAL A 87 6.38 18.55 0.30
C VAL A 87 6.83 19.96 -0.07
N THR A 88 7.63 20.56 0.81
CA THR A 88 8.33 21.83 0.59
C THR A 88 9.81 21.66 0.81
N GLN A 89 10.63 22.37 0.06
CA GLN A 89 12.07 22.32 0.18
C GLN A 89 12.67 23.72 0.20
N SER A 90 13.67 23.93 1.06
CA SER A 90 14.48 25.15 1.11
C SER A 90 15.95 24.75 1.20
N GLY A 91 16.69 24.92 0.12
CA GLY A 91 18.04 24.42 -0.01
C GLY A 91 18.07 22.89 0.16
N ALA A 92 18.88 22.40 1.11
CA ALA A 92 18.94 20.97 1.41
C ALA A 92 17.78 20.48 2.30
N ALA A 93 17.13 21.37 3.04
CA ALA A 93 16.09 21.01 4.02
C ALA A 93 14.77 20.72 3.35
N VAL A 94 14.22 19.53 3.59
CA VAL A 94 12.92 19.09 3.06
C VAL A 94 11.96 18.87 4.23
N THR A 95 10.72 19.31 4.01
CA THR A 95 9.60 19.12 4.95
C THR A 95 8.44 18.49 4.19
N ALA A 96 8.01 17.32 4.63
CA ALA A 96 6.80 16.66 4.17
C ALA A 96 5.73 16.73 5.27
N VAL A 97 4.54 17.16 4.91
CA VAL A 97 3.38 17.29 5.81
C VAL A 97 2.27 16.38 5.30
N ASN A 98 1.53 15.76 6.19
CA ASN A 98 0.37 14.96 5.86
C ASN A 98 -0.61 15.70 4.95
N VAL A 99 -1.37 14.93 4.20
CA VAL A 99 -2.61 15.38 3.57
C VAL A 99 -3.80 14.98 4.44
N SER A 100 -5.00 15.49 4.12
CA SER A 100 -6.17 15.35 5.00
C SER A 100 -6.61 13.93 5.31
N TYR A 101 -6.23 12.96 4.50
CA TYR A 101 -6.68 11.57 4.65
C TYR A 101 -5.66 10.65 5.36
N ASN A 102 -4.44 11.11 5.58
CA ASN A 102 -3.40 10.33 6.26
C ASN A 102 -2.78 11.06 7.46
N ASP A 103 -3.52 11.98 8.03
CA ASP A 103 -3.06 12.83 9.15
C ASP A 103 -2.95 12.08 10.48
N SER A 104 -3.75 11.03 10.66
CA SER A 104 -3.85 10.30 11.93
C SER A 104 -3.02 9.03 11.92
N LEU A 105 -2.07 8.91 12.84
CA LEU A 105 -1.26 7.72 13.04
C LEU A 105 -1.40 7.22 14.49
N ALA A 106 -2.02 6.07 14.63
CA ALA A 106 -2.05 5.36 15.92
C ALA A 106 -0.64 4.92 16.34
N THR A 107 -0.47 4.51 17.59
CA THR A 107 0.75 3.82 18.03
C THR A 107 0.97 2.55 17.22
N GLY A 108 2.13 2.39 16.59
CA GLY A 108 2.44 1.33 15.63
C GLY A 108 1.82 1.55 14.23
N GLY A 109 0.99 2.58 14.05
CA GLY A 109 0.41 2.92 12.75
C GLY A 109 1.44 3.49 11.79
N SER A 110 1.27 3.21 10.51
CA SER A 110 2.18 3.65 9.45
C SER A 110 1.44 4.40 8.35
N THR A 111 2.14 5.29 7.70
CA THR A 111 1.74 5.92 6.44
C THR A 111 2.91 5.93 5.47
N SER A 112 2.62 6.10 4.19
CA SER A 112 3.65 6.22 3.17
C SER A 112 3.33 7.36 2.22
N PHE A 113 4.37 7.96 1.69
CA PHE A 113 4.32 8.93 0.61
C PHE A 113 5.51 8.72 -0.32
N GLY A 114 5.45 9.31 -1.50
CA GLY A 114 6.57 9.25 -2.41
C GLY A 114 6.82 10.58 -3.10
N PHE A 115 7.94 10.67 -3.78
CA PHE A 115 8.26 11.84 -4.58
C PHE A 115 9.23 11.50 -5.70
N ASN A 116 9.16 12.30 -6.76
CA ASN A 116 10.21 12.38 -7.77
C ASN A 116 11.17 13.51 -7.38
N GLY A 117 12.43 13.31 -7.63
CA GLY A 117 13.47 14.31 -7.40
C GLY A 117 14.47 14.38 -8.53
N SER A 118 15.24 15.47 -8.55
CA SER A 118 16.41 15.64 -9.41
C SER A 118 17.69 15.62 -8.59
N TRP A 119 18.80 15.25 -9.24
CA TRP A 119 20.12 15.25 -8.65
C TRP A 119 21.18 15.62 -9.69
N THR A 120 22.32 16.16 -9.19
CA THR A 120 23.49 16.45 -9.99
C THR A 120 24.72 15.89 -9.28
N GLY A 121 25.48 15.02 -9.94
CA GLY A 121 26.68 14.41 -9.39
C GLY A 121 26.43 13.13 -8.58
N SER A 122 25.60 13.15 -7.53
CA SER A 122 25.28 11.96 -6.73
C SER A 122 23.92 12.07 -6.07
N ASN A 123 23.35 10.92 -5.71
CA ASN A 123 22.04 10.83 -5.04
C ASN A 123 22.17 9.98 -3.75
N PRO A 124 22.90 10.45 -2.71
CA PRO A 124 22.95 9.75 -1.44
C PRO A 124 21.62 9.81 -0.72
N VAL A 125 21.28 8.73 -0.03
CA VAL A 125 20.10 8.69 0.84
C VAL A 125 20.26 9.62 2.04
N PRO A 126 19.18 10.26 2.55
CA PRO A 126 19.25 11.08 3.75
C PRO A 126 19.70 10.27 4.96
N SER A 127 20.54 10.86 5.80
CA SER A 127 21.14 10.18 6.96
C SER A 127 20.27 10.17 8.21
N SER A 128 19.28 11.06 8.29
CA SER A 128 18.41 11.20 9.47
C SER A 128 17.06 11.82 9.13
N PHE A 129 16.08 11.47 9.93
CA PHE A 129 14.72 11.97 9.84
C PHE A 129 14.20 12.40 11.21
N THR A 130 13.29 13.37 11.23
CA THR A 130 12.52 13.73 12.42
C THR A 130 11.04 13.78 12.10
N LEU A 131 10.22 13.16 12.96
CA LEU A 131 8.76 13.22 12.92
C LEU A 131 8.25 14.11 14.04
N ASN A 132 7.55 15.20 13.70
CA ASN A 132 7.09 16.21 14.65
C ASN A 132 8.19 16.70 15.62
N GLY A 133 9.43 16.80 15.11
CA GLY A 133 10.62 17.22 15.89
C GLY A 133 11.32 16.11 16.68
N THR A 134 10.75 14.90 16.73
CA THR A 134 11.38 13.73 17.39
C THR A 134 12.23 12.96 16.38
N ALA A 135 13.47 12.62 16.75
CA ALA A 135 14.37 11.84 15.89
C ALA A 135 13.82 10.43 15.67
N CYS A 136 13.80 10.00 14.41
CA CYS A 136 13.37 8.66 14.02
C CYS A 136 14.54 7.69 13.95
N THR A 137 14.28 6.43 14.30
CA THR A 137 15.11 5.31 13.87
C THR A 137 14.75 4.95 12.44
N GLY A 138 15.68 4.45 11.62
CA GLY A 138 15.32 4.15 10.24
C GLY A 138 16.26 3.19 9.55
N THR A 139 15.72 2.46 8.58
CA THR A 139 16.47 1.75 7.57
C THR A 139 16.46 2.56 6.28
N VAL A 140 17.64 2.86 5.76
CA VAL A 140 17.82 3.52 4.47
C VAL A 140 18.33 2.47 3.48
N SER A 141 17.53 2.15 2.47
CA SER A 141 17.96 1.27 1.38
C SER A 141 18.34 2.14 0.18
N GLY A 142 19.63 2.34 -0.01
CA GLY A 142 20.15 2.95 -1.22
C GLY A 142 20.40 1.88 -2.26
N SER A 143 19.89 2.02 -3.46
CA SER A 143 20.37 1.26 -4.60
C SER A 143 21.79 1.76 -4.92
N SER A 144 22.81 0.93 -4.68
CA SER A 144 24.18 1.22 -5.07
C SER A 144 24.29 1.11 -6.58
N SER A 145 24.10 2.22 -7.29
CA SER A 145 24.50 2.30 -8.68
C SER A 145 26.03 2.22 -8.75
N ALA A 146 26.55 1.16 -9.34
CA ALA A 146 27.98 0.97 -9.56
C ALA A 146 28.50 2.11 -10.44
N THR A 147 29.38 2.94 -9.88
CA THR A 147 30.23 3.85 -10.64
C THR A 147 31.19 3.01 -11.50
N PRO A 148 31.34 3.25 -12.79
CA PRO A 148 32.38 2.60 -13.56
C PRO A 148 33.76 3.10 -13.11
N SER A 149 34.47 2.28 -12.32
CA SER A 149 35.88 2.52 -11.99
C SER A 149 36.73 2.14 -13.19
N ALA A 150 37.51 3.10 -13.63
CA ALA A 150 38.49 2.93 -14.70
C ALA A 150 39.53 1.86 -14.35
N SER A 151 39.75 1.01 -15.33
CA SER A 151 40.74 -0.06 -15.41
C SER A 151 42.14 0.36 -14.95
N ARG A 152 42.77 -0.42 -14.08
CA ARG A 152 44.21 -0.66 -14.10
C ARG A 152 44.47 -2.17 -14.01
N SER A 153 45.13 -2.60 -15.07
CA SER A 153 45.63 -3.95 -15.31
C SER A 153 46.75 -4.33 -14.31
N ALA A 154 46.66 -5.53 -13.78
CA ALA A 154 47.79 -6.41 -13.49
C ALA A 154 47.29 -7.83 -13.19
N SER A 155 47.73 -8.78 -13.98
CA SER A 155 47.62 -10.26 -13.89
C SER A 155 48.93 -10.79 -13.30
N PRO A 156 49.12 -12.11 -13.04
CA PRO A 156 48.25 -13.14 -12.43
C PRO A 156 48.95 -13.88 -11.26
N SER A 157 48.26 -14.66 -10.46
CA SER A 157 48.71 -16.02 -10.11
C SER A 157 47.83 -16.75 -9.09
N ALA A 158 47.51 -17.99 -9.44
CA ALA A 158 47.21 -19.19 -8.62
C ALA A 158 45.87 -19.31 -7.87
N SER A 159 45.04 -20.20 -8.38
CA SER A 159 44.05 -21.09 -7.74
C SER A 159 44.75 -22.07 -6.75
N PRO A 160 44.06 -22.85 -5.87
CA PRO A 160 42.62 -23.15 -5.84
C PRO A 160 42.01 -23.24 -4.41
N SER A 161 40.72 -23.48 -4.39
CA SER A 161 40.02 -24.39 -3.48
C SER A 161 39.02 -23.78 -2.47
N THR A 162 37.87 -24.39 -2.60
CA THR A 162 36.73 -24.61 -1.69
C THR A 162 35.71 -23.50 -1.55
N SER A 163 34.64 -23.72 -2.25
CA SER A 163 33.28 -23.25 -1.99
C SER A 163 32.88 -23.50 -0.53
N PRO A 164 32.15 -22.56 0.08
CA PRO A 164 30.81 -22.93 0.47
C PRO A 164 29.78 -22.02 -0.21
N SER A 165 28.87 -22.69 -0.86
CA SER A 165 27.59 -22.19 -1.29
C SER A 165 26.87 -21.56 -0.10
N THR A 166 26.77 -20.25 -0.08
CA THR A 166 25.73 -19.56 0.69
C THR A 166 24.75 -18.98 -0.32
N SER A 167 23.73 -19.75 -0.55
CA SER A 167 22.49 -19.30 -1.15
C SER A 167 22.01 -18.02 -0.42
N PRO A 168 21.69 -16.93 -1.13
CA PRO A 168 20.93 -15.87 -0.50
C PRO A 168 19.50 -16.37 -0.34
N SER A 169 19.25 -16.96 0.82
CA SER A 169 17.90 -17.25 1.29
C SER A 169 17.32 -15.97 1.81
N ALA A 170 16.18 -15.63 1.30
CA ALA A 170 14.98 -15.12 1.92
C ALA A 170 14.20 -14.27 0.94
N SER A 171 13.49 -14.93 0.04
CA SER A 171 12.14 -14.44 -0.28
C SER A 171 11.38 -14.40 1.04
N PRO A 172 10.74 -13.32 1.40
CA PRO A 172 9.72 -13.38 2.41
C PRO A 172 8.55 -14.17 1.80
N SER A 173 8.57 -15.48 1.95
CA SER A 173 7.39 -16.32 1.82
C SER A 173 6.53 -16.09 3.06
N GLY A 174 5.97 -14.90 3.15
CA GLY A 174 4.87 -14.59 4.03
C GLY A 174 3.59 -15.04 3.35
N GLN A 175 3.38 -16.35 3.24
CA GLN A 175 2.03 -16.84 3.04
C GLN A 175 1.29 -16.56 4.35
N PRO A 176 0.24 -15.71 4.35
CA PRO A 176 -0.55 -15.44 5.53
C PRO A 176 -1.17 -16.74 6.04
N GLY A 177 -1.27 -16.90 7.32
CA GLY A 177 -1.95 -18.02 7.93
C GLY A 177 -3.44 -18.02 7.59
N GLY A 178 -3.83 -18.79 6.59
CA GLY A 178 -5.21 -18.95 6.15
C GLY A 178 -5.74 -17.85 5.21
N PRO A 179 -6.90 -18.09 4.56
CA PRO A 179 -7.53 -17.10 3.71
C PRO A 179 -8.01 -15.90 4.53
N PRO A 180 -8.01 -14.67 3.93
CA PRO A 180 -8.49 -13.48 4.60
C PRO A 180 -9.99 -13.58 4.95
N PRO A 181 -10.48 -12.72 5.85
CA PRO A 181 -11.91 -12.64 6.16
C PRO A 181 -12.76 -12.45 4.89
N THR A 182 -13.95 -13.03 4.88
CA THR A 182 -14.89 -12.82 3.77
C THR A 182 -15.35 -11.36 3.70
N HIS A 183 -15.83 -10.93 2.53
CA HIS A 183 -16.23 -9.55 2.22
C HIS A 183 -15.08 -8.53 2.33
N THR A 184 -13.85 -8.98 2.03
CA THR A 184 -12.69 -8.12 1.84
C THR A 184 -12.27 -8.08 0.38
N VAL A 185 -11.54 -7.03 -0.01
CA VAL A 185 -10.83 -7.00 -1.28
C VAL A 185 -9.51 -7.72 -1.10
N ARG A 186 -9.28 -8.77 -1.86
CA ARG A 186 -8.09 -9.58 -1.84
C ARG A 186 -7.20 -9.20 -3.02
N VAL A 187 -5.97 -8.80 -2.74
CA VAL A 187 -5.07 -8.22 -3.74
C VAL A 187 -3.86 -9.11 -3.92
N PHE A 188 -3.61 -9.56 -5.14
CA PHE A 188 -2.47 -10.39 -5.50
C PHE A 188 -1.49 -9.64 -6.39
N TRP A 189 -0.22 -9.77 -6.10
CA TRP A 189 0.85 -9.48 -7.05
C TRP A 189 1.54 -10.78 -7.42
N LEU A 190 1.31 -11.24 -8.65
CA LEU A 190 1.95 -12.44 -9.20
C LEU A 190 3.24 -12.07 -9.90
N LYS A 191 4.31 -12.67 -9.44
CA LYS A 191 5.67 -12.50 -9.92
C LYS A 191 6.10 -13.76 -10.69
N PRO A 192 6.28 -13.72 -12.02
CA PRO A 192 6.84 -14.80 -12.81
C PRO A 192 8.18 -15.32 -12.26
N THR A 193 8.57 -16.54 -12.61
CA THR A 193 9.78 -17.19 -12.07
C THR A 193 11.07 -16.49 -12.46
N ASP A 194 11.10 -15.83 -13.60
CA ASP A 194 12.21 -15.04 -14.14
C ASP A 194 12.22 -13.57 -13.70
N VAL A 195 11.21 -13.12 -12.96
CA VAL A 195 11.14 -11.79 -12.39
C VAL A 195 11.67 -11.79 -10.95
N ALA A 196 12.65 -10.96 -10.65
CA ALA A 196 13.17 -10.81 -9.30
C ALA A 196 12.14 -10.10 -8.38
N TYR A 197 12.15 -10.45 -7.09
CA TYR A 197 11.35 -9.72 -6.12
C TYR A 197 11.85 -8.27 -5.99
N ASP A 198 10.91 -7.33 -6.07
CA ASP A 198 11.16 -5.91 -5.83
C ASP A 198 10.02 -5.37 -4.96
N ALA A 199 10.36 -4.87 -3.77
CA ALA A 199 9.39 -4.35 -2.82
C ALA A 199 8.60 -3.13 -3.34
N ALA A 200 9.07 -2.47 -4.40
CA ALA A 200 8.34 -1.37 -5.04
C ALA A 200 6.96 -1.80 -5.53
N TYR A 201 6.82 -3.04 -6.02
CA TYR A 201 5.54 -3.55 -6.50
C TYR A 201 4.50 -3.70 -5.38
N PRO A 202 4.69 -4.54 -4.35
CA PRO A 202 3.66 -4.69 -3.33
C PRO A 202 3.42 -3.42 -2.54
N ASN A 203 4.43 -2.56 -2.35
CA ASN A 203 4.26 -1.27 -1.70
C ASN A 203 3.46 -0.30 -2.58
N GLY A 204 3.77 -0.23 -3.86
CA GLY A 204 3.07 0.63 -4.82
C GLY A 204 1.62 0.22 -5.01
N ILE A 205 1.35 -1.06 -5.22
CA ILE A 205 0.00 -1.62 -5.32
C ILE A 205 -0.78 -1.36 -4.02
N THR A 206 -0.15 -1.51 -2.86
CA THR A 206 -0.76 -1.13 -1.58
C THR A 206 -1.19 0.33 -1.58
N SER A 207 -0.33 1.25 -2.05
CA SER A 207 -0.64 2.68 -2.11
C SER A 207 -1.78 2.98 -3.08
N VAL A 208 -1.81 2.31 -4.23
CA VAL A 208 -2.90 2.44 -5.22
C VAL A 208 -4.23 1.97 -4.62
N MET A 209 -4.24 0.84 -3.95
CA MET A 209 -5.44 0.28 -3.32
C MET A 209 -5.95 1.13 -2.14
N GLN A 210 -5.05 1.69 -1.34
CA GLN A 210 -5.41 2.61 -0.24
C GLN A 210 -6.00 3.91 -0.78
N GLU A 211 -5.45 4.45 -1.87
CA GLU A 211 -6.00 5.64 -2.51
C GLU A 211 -7.37 5.37 -3.13
N ALA A 212 -7.56 4.22 -3.78
CA ALA A 212 -8.87 3.80 -4.26
C ALA A 212 -9.88 3.67 -3.08
N GLN A 213 -9.46 3.04 -1.97
CA GLN A 213 -10.26 2.93 -0.74
C GLN A 213 -10.68 4.29 -0.21
N ARG A 214 -9.76 5.27 -0.17
CA ARG A 214 -10.03 6.65 0.21
C ARG A 214 -11.04 7.31 -0.74
N PHE A 215 -10.85 7.16 -2.05
CA PHE A 215 -11.74 7.72 -3.06
C PHE A 215 -13.18 7.17 -2.91
N TYR A 216 -13.32 5.86 -2.78
CA TYR A 216 -14.62 5.23 -2.56
C TYR A 216 -15.29 5.76 -1.29
N LYS A 217 -14.54 5.89 -0.18
CA LYS A 217 -15.05 6.49 1.06
C LYS A 217 -15.56 7.90 0.85
N GLN A 218 -14.81 8.71 0.11
CA GLN A 218 -15.20 10.09 -0.20
C GLN A 218 -16.45 10.16 -1.07
N GLN A 219 -16.56 9.28 -2.07
CA GLN A 219 -17.67 9.30 -3.03
C GLN A 219 -18.96 8.70 -2.48
N LEU A 220 -18.87 7.66 -1.67
CA LEU A 220 -19.99 6.82 -1.26
C LEU A 220 -20.36 6.97 0.22
N GLY A 221 -19.51 7.58 1.04
CA GLY A 221 -19.60 7.53 2.50
C GLY A 221 -19.23 6.17 3.11
N LYS A 222 -19.00 5.16 2.29
CA LYS A 222 -18.59 3.79 2.60
C LYS A 222 -17.36 3.41 1.78
N THR A 223 -16.65 2.37 2.23
CA THR A 223 -15.52 1.83 1.48
C THR A 223 -15.38 0.33 1.72
N PHE A 224 -14.53 -0.31 0.94
CA PHE A 224 -14.20 -1.73 1.08
C PHE A 224 -13.05 -1.93 2.09
N THR A 225 -12.95 -3.14 2.64
CA THR A 225 -11.87 -3.53 3.55
C THR A 225 -10.76 -4.20 2.76
N LEU A 226 -9.53 -3.79 3.02
CA LEU A 226 -8.31 -4.42 2.50
C LEU A 226 -7.76 -5.45 3.51
N ASN A 227 -7.06 -6.46 3.01
CA ASN A 227 -6.35 -7.43 3.85
C ASN A 227 -5.11 -6.79 4.51
N SER A 228 -4.53 -7.51 5.48
CA SER A 228 -3.26 -7.11 6.10
C SER A 228 -2.30 -8.32 6.14
N PRO A 229 -1.18 -8.29 5.39
CA PRO A 229 -0.77 -7.22 4.45
C PRO A 229 -1.76 -7.05 3.30
N THR A 230 -1.80 -5.83 2.72
CA THR A 230 -2.75 -5.52 1.63
C THR A 230 -2.51 -6.41 0.43
N VAL A 231 -1.25 -6.60 0.05
CA VAL A 231 -0.86 -7.37 -1.14
C VAL A 231 -0.31 -8.73 -0.74
N GLU A 232 -0.91 -9.76 -1.29
CA GLU A 232 -0.41 -11.13 -1.25
C GLU A 232 0.59 -11.31 -2.40
N VAL A 233 1.87 -11.48 -2.06
CA VAL A 233 2.93 -11.70 -3.06
C VAL A 233 2.93 -13.16 -3.47
N VAL A 234 2.68 -13.40 -4.75
CA VAL A 234 2.61 -14.75 -5.33
C VAL A 234 3.84 -14.99 -6.20
N ASN A 235 4.68 -15.96 -5.84
CA ASN A 235 5.68 -16.47 -6.77
C ASN A 235 4.96 -17.35 -7.80
N GLY A 236 4.91 -16.91 -9.05
CA GLY A 236 4.31 -17.61 -10.17
C GLY A 236 4.96 -18.96 -10.40
N GLN A 237 4.26 -19.87 -11.05
CA GLN A 237 4.75 -21.19 -11.41
C GLN A 237 5.48 -21.20 -12.75
N HIS A 238 5.33 -20.14 -13.54
CA HIS A 238 5.81 -20.01 -14.90
C HIS A 238 6.65 -18.75 -15.09
N ASP A 239 7.42 -18.69 -16.18
CA ASP A 239 8.18 -17.53 -16.62
C ASP A 239 7.27 -16.49 -17.33
N THR A 240 7.78 -15.31 -17.55
CA THR A 240 7.07 -14.22 -18.23
C THR A 240 6.53 -14.64 -19.59
N ASN A 241 7.33 -15.37 -20.38
CA ASN A 241 6.94 -15.79 -21.72
C ASN A 241 5.74 -16.74 -21.70
N TRP A 242 5.65 -17.62 -20.70
CA TRP A 242 4.49 -18.50 -20.57
C TRP A 242 3.19 -17.71 -20.33
N TYR A 243 3.20 -16.71 -19.44
CA TYR A 243 2.00 -15.89 -19.21
C TYR A 243 1.57 -15.14 -20.47
N ILE A 244 2.52 -14.73 -21.32
CA ILE A 244 2.25 -14.00 -22.56
C ILE A 244 1.69 -14.92 -23.66
N THR A 245 2.14 -16.20 -23.72
CA THR A 245 1.89 -17.03 -24.88
C THR A 245 0.98 -18.25 -24.65
N ASN A 246 0.81 -18.66 -23.39
CA ASN A 246 0.03 -19.87 -23.09
C ASN A 246 -1.45 -19.67 -23.38
N ASN A 247 -2.05 -20.59 -24.12
CA ASN A 247 -3.46 -20.56 -24.53
C ASN A 247 -3.89 -19.28 -25.27
N CYS A 248 -2.95 -18.55 -25.87
CA CYS A 248 -3.23 -17.34 -26.63
C CYS A 248 -3.62 -17.63 -28.05
N ASP A 249 -4.60 -16.90 -28.58
CA ASP A 249 -4.80 -16.81 -30.02
C ASP A 249 -3.63 -16.01 -30.62
N PRO A 250 -2.82 -16.58 -31.52
CA PRO A 250 -1.69 -15.87 -32.13
C PRO A 250 -2.07 -14.58 -32.86
N ASN A 251 -3.36 -14.41 -33.17
CA ASN A 251 -3.90 -13.24 -33.86
C ASN A 251 -4.75 -12.36 -32.94
N GLY A 252 -4.84 -12.70 -31.66
CA GLY A 252 -5.64 -11.99 -30.67
C GLY A 252 -4.88 -10.91 -29.90
N ASP A 253 -5.56 -10.31 -28.95
CA ASP A 253 -4.96 -9.34 -28.03
C ASP A 253 -4.27 -10.07 -26.87
N HIS A 254 -2.95 -10.19 -26.94
CA HIS A 254 -2.17 -10.98 -26.01
C HIS A 254 -2.19 -10.45 -24.56
N TYR A 255 -2.54 -9.18 -24.32
CA TYR A 255 -2.67 -8.70 -22.94
C TYR A 255 -3.78 -9.42 -22.15
N TRP A 256 -4.87 -9.85 -22.83
CA TRP A 256 -5.89 -10.70 -22.20
C TRP A 256 -5.35 -12.08 -21.85
N CYS A 257 -4.47 -12.65 -22.67
CA CYS A 257 -3.82 -13.91 -22.33
C CYS A 257 -3.02 -13.81 -21.04
N VAL A 258 -2.22 -12.76 -20.93
CA VAL A 258 -1.38 -12.52 -19.75
C VAL A 258 -2.22 -12.51 -18.47
N VAL A 259 -3.29 -11.73 -18.45
CA VAL A 259 -4.12 -11.58 -17.24
C VAL A 259 -4.99 -12.80 -16.97
N PHE A 260 -5.48 -13.50 -18.01
CA PHE A 260 -6.25 -14.73 -17.83
C PHE A 260 -5.37 -15.92 -17.41
N ASN A 261 -4.12 -16.00 -17.88
CA ASN A 261 -3.18 -17.01 -17.39
C ASN A 261 -2.84 -16.78 -15.91
N MET A 262 -2.67 -15.53 -15.48
CA MET A 262 -2.57 -15.18 -14.06
C MET A 262 -3.83 -15.59 -13.30
N GLN A 263 -5.02 -15.22 -13.78
CA GLN A 263 -6.31 -15.55 -13.14
C GLN A 263 -6.43 -17.05 -12.92
N ALA A 264 -6.20 -17.85 -13.95
CA ALA A 264 -6.28 -19.30 -13.88
C ALA A 264 -5.32 -19.90 -12.83
N GLU A 265 -4.10 -19.35 -12.72
CA GLU A 265 -3.16 -19.79 -11.69
C GLU A 265 -3.63 -19.40 -10.28
N LEU A 266 -4.18 -18.19 -10.11
CA LEU A 266 -4.72 -17.74 -8.81
C LEU A 266 -5.94 -18.60 -8.40
N GLU A 267 -6.83 -18.91 -9.32
CA GLU A 267 -7.99 -19.80 -9.07
C GLU A 267 -7.53 -21.18 -8.63
N GLN A 268 -6.60 -21.78 -9.36
CA GLN A 268 -6.08 -23.10 -9.06
C GLN A 268 -5.39 -23.17 -7.69
N ARG A 269 -4.59 -22.17 -7.33
CA ARG A 269 -3.74 -22.20 -6.13
C ARG A 269 -4.44 -21.74 -4.87
N PHE A 270 -5.34 -20.78 -4.98
CA PHE A 270 -5.97 -20.13 -3.82
C PHE A 270 -7.46 -20.46 -3.70
N GLY A 271 -8.00 -21.22 -4.64
CA GLY A 271 -9.41 -21.62 -4.63
C GLY A 271 -10.35 -20.43 -4.70
N VAL A 272 -9.93 -19.34 -5.35
CA VAL A 272 -10.80 -18.21 -5.69
C VAL A 272 -11.59 -18.53 -6.94
N ASN A 273 -12.76 -17.93 -7.11
CA ASN A 273 -13.65 -18.18 -8.25
C ASN A 273 -13.90 -16.88 -9.02
N ASP A 274 -14.42 -17.01 -10.23
CA ASP A 274 -14.88 -15.88 -11.04
C ASP A 274 -16.39 -16.03 -11.37
N PRO A 275 -17.23 -15.19 -10.74
CA PRO A 275 -16.99 -14.33 -9.60
C PRO A 275 -16.85 -15.10 -8.26
N ASP A 276 -16.20 -14.51 -7.25
CA ASP A 276 -16.10 -15.07 -5.90
C ASP A 276 -17.08 -14.36 -4.95
N SER A 277 -17.92 -15.14 -4.27
CA SER A 277 -18.86 -14.58 -3.31
C SER A 277 -18.21 -14.15 -1.98
N ARG A 278 -16.99 -14.60 -1.72
CA ARG A 278 -16.25 -14.35 -0.48
C ARG A 278 -15.36 -13.11 -0.59
N TRP A 279 -14.80 -12.87 -1.76
CA TRP A 279 -13.81 -11.83 -2.00
C TRP A 279 -14.07 -11.12 -3.33
N LEU A 280 -13.80 -9.82 -3.36
CA LEU A 280 -13.52 -9.11 -4.58
C LEU A 280 -12.01 -9.23 -4.83
N ILE A 281 -11.61 -9.63 -6.02
CA ILE A 281 -10.22 -9.97 -6.31
C ILE A 281 -9.58 -8.88 -7.18
N VAL A 282 -8.36 -8.50 -6.84
CA VAL A 282 -7.47 -7.70 -7.68
C VAL A 282 -6.22 -8.53 -7.94
N GLY A 283 -5.94 -8.82 -9.18
CA GLY A 283 -4.72 -9.51 -9.62
C GLY A 283 -3.88 -8.60 -10.51
N GLU A 284 -2.61 -8.43 -10.15
CA GLU A 284 -1.61 -7.77 -10.97
C GLU A 284 -0.46 -8.74 -11.24
N VAL A 285 -0.02 -8.87 -12.49
CA VAL A 285 1.07 -9.75 -12.88
C VAL A 285 2.23 -8.97 -13.48
N SER A 286 3.46 -9.25 -13.04
CA SER A 286 4.67 -8.65 -13.64
C SER A 286 5.05 -9.33 -14.95
N ALA A 287 4.11 -9.36 -15.89
CA ALA A 287 4.30 -9.86 -17.27
C ALA A 287 3.46 -9.03 -18.22
N GLU A 288 4.02 -8.72 -19.38
CA GLU A 288 3.28 -8.09 -20.48
C GLU A 288 4.01 -8.32 -21.81
N GLU A 289 3.27 -8.31 -22.92
CA GLU A 289 3.86 -8.28 -24.25
C GLU A 289 4.26 -6.84 -24.59
N VAL A 290 5.42 -6.69 -25.21
CA VAL A 290 5.96 -5.38 -25.59
C VAL A 290 4.95 -4.59 -26.44
N ASN A 291 4.61 -3.37 -25.99
CA ASN A 291 3.62 -2.46 -26.58
C ASN A 291 2.16 -2.97 -26.55
N LYS A 292 1.86 -3.96 -25.72
CA LYS A 292 0.51 -4.48 -25.52
C LYS A 292 0.19 -4.56 -24.04
N SER A 293 0.05 -3.38 -23.45
CA SER A 293 -0.38 -3.26 -22.06
C SER A 293 -1.89 -3.26 -21.97
N GLY A 294 -2.39 -3.79 -20.87
CA GLY A 294 -3.80 -3.71 -20.59
C GLY A 294 -4.23 -4.64 -19.48
N GLY A 295 -5.49 -4.55 -19.23
CA GLY A 295 -6.20 -5.25 -18.20
C GLY A 295 -7.58 -4.66 -18.11
N GLY A 296 -8.35 -5.06 -17.13
CA GLY A 296 -9.67 -4.54 -16.94
C GLY A 296 -10.36 -5.09 -15.72
N GLY A 297 -11.50 -4.48 -15.39
CA GLY A 297 -12.39 -4.96 -14.37
C GLY A 297 -13.60 -5.69 -14.96
N SER A 298 -14.03 -6.73 -14.28
CA SER A 298 -15.30 -7.43 -14.48
C SER A 298 -15.98 -7.62 -13.12
N PRO A 299 -17.28 -7.94 -13.07
CA PRO A 299 -17.96 -8.11 -11.78
C PRO A 299 -17.23 -9.09 -10.84
N GLY A 300 -16.66 -8.56 -9.75
CA GLY A 300 -15.92 -9.32 -8.76
C GLY A 300 -14.40 -9.39 -8.97
N TRP A 301 -13.89 -9.00 -10.15
CA TRP A 301 -12.47 -9.09 -10.48
C TRP A 301 -11.91 -7.82 -11.10
N VAL A 302 -10.63 -7.56 -10.80
CA VAL A 302 -9.74 -6.65 -11.53
C VAL A 302 -8.50 -7.45 -11.93
N LEU A 303 -8.14 -7.40 -13.21
CA LEU A 303 -7.02 -8.13 -13.79
C LEU A 303 -6.12 -7.15 -14.54
N LEU A 304 -4.87 -7.01 -14.10
CA LEU A 304 -3.93 -6.00 -14.62
C LEU A 304 -2.59 -6.65 -15.03
N SER A 305 -2.04 -6.19 -16.14
CA SER A 305 -0.75 -6.66 -16.67
C SER A 305 0.44 -5.91 -16.08
N GLY A 306 1.65 -6.21 -16.57
CA GLY A 306 2.90 -5.64 -16.11
C GLY A 306 2.97 -4.12 -16.18
N HIS A 307 2.27 -3.50 -17.15
CA HIS A 307 2.23 -2.05 -17.31
C HIS A 307 1.61 -1.35 -16.08
N ASP A 308 0.53 -1.89 -15.56
CA ASP A 308 -0.16 -1.35 -14.38
C ASP A 308 0.66 -1.64 -13.12
N ALA A 309 1.21 -2.85 -12.99
CA ALA A 309 2.10 -3.19 -11.89
C ALA A 309 3.36 -2.30 -11.86
N ASP A 310 3.98 -2.02 -13.00
CA ASP A 310 5.09 -1.08 -13.14
C ASP A 310 4.66 0.35 -12.79
N GLY A 311 3.46 0.74 -13.19
CA GLY A 311 2.86 2.02 -12.85
C GLY A 311 2.65 2.18 -11.35
N ALA A 312 2.03 1.19 -10.71
CA ALA A 312 1.86 1.16 -9.27
C ALA A 312 3.20 1.20 -8.53
N ALA A 313 4.22 0.52 -9.05
CA ALA A 313 5.59 0.56 -8.52
C ALA A 313 6.32 1.89 -8.78
N GLY A 314 5.69 2.87 -9.44
CA GLY A 314 6.28 4.18 -9.74
C GLY A 314 7.32 4.15 -10.86
N LYS A 315 7.36 3.09 -11.66
CA LYS A 315 8.34 2.92 -12.74
C LYS A 315 7.88 3.52 -14.07
N ASN A 316 6.61 3.89 -14.16
CA ASN A 316 5.93 4.20 -15.40
C ASN A 316 4.87 5.28 -15.19
N GLY A 317 5.08 6.47 -15.71
CA GLY A 317 4.15 7.58 -15.68
C GLY A 317 3.82 8.18 -14.28
N PRO A 318 2.94 9.17 -14.24
CA PRO A 318 2.53 9.80 -12.99
C PRO A 318 1.52 8.93 -12.23
N MET A 319 1.62 8.89 -10.89
CA MET A 319 0.78 8.05 -10.02
C MET A 319 -0.73 8.28 -10.18
N ASN A 320 -1.16 9.51 -10.51
CA ASN A 320 -2.58 9.82 -10.73
C ASN A 320 -3.21 8.96 -11.84
N ARG A 321 -2.42 8.57 -12.86
CA ARG A 321 -2.87 7.66 -13.91
C ARG A 321 -3.26 6.30 -13.32
N TRP A 322 -2.46 5.79 -12.39
CA TRP A 322 -2.65 4.46 -11.79
C TRP A 322 -3.74 4.47 -10.72
N TYR A 323 -3.85 5.55 -9.96
CA TYR A 323 -4.96 5.78 -9.05
C TYR A 323 -6.30 5.82 -9.78
N GLY A 324 -6.37 6.63 -10.86
CA GLY A 324 -7.58 6.75 -11.67
C GLY A 324 -7.94 5.43 -12.37
N GLY A 325 -6.93 4.71 -12.89
CA GLY A 325 -7.10 3.39 -13.47
C GLY A 325 -7.69 2.39 -12.47
N MET A 326 -7.11 2.26 -11.29
CA MET A 326 -7.62 1.35 -10.27
C MET A 326 -9.04 1.72 -9.80
N VAL A 327 -9.32 3.00 -9.64
CA VAL A 327 -10.70 3.46 -9.31
C VAL A 327 -11.69 3.05 -10.39
N HIS A 328 -11.31 3.15 -11.65
CA HIS A 328 -12.12 2.76 -12.81
C HIS A 328 -12.34 1.24 -12.83
N GLU A 329 -11.27 0.45 -12.76
CA GLU A 329 -11.36 -1.01 -12.83
C GLU A 329 -12.12 -1.61 -11.62
N LEU A 330 -11.94 -1.04 -10.43
CA LEU A 330 -12.78 -1.39 -9.28
C LEU A 330 -14.25 -1.01 -9.50
N GLY A 331 -14.54 0.05 -10.25
CA GLY A 331 -15.90 0.39 -10.65
C GLY A 331 -16.56 -0.76 -11.42
N HIS A 332 -15.85 -1.36 -12.37
CA HIS A 332 -16.30 -2.57 -13.07
C HIS A 332 -16.45 -3.76 -12.11
N ALA A 333 -15.50 -3.94 -11.20
CA ALA A 333 -15.59 -5.01 -10.22
C ALA A 333 -16.81 -4.86 -9.27
N PHE A 334 -17.24 -3.63 -9.01
CA PHE A 334 -18.50 -3.33 -8.32
C PHE A 334 -19.74 -3.36 -9.23
N GLY A 335 -19.59 -3.69 -10.52
CA GLY A 335 -20.67 -3.91 -11.46
C GLY A 335 -21.06 -2.69 -12.31
N LEU A 336 -20.24 -1.65 -12.36
CA LEU A 336 -20.48 -0.51 -13.24
C LEU A 336 -20.04 -0.82 -14.68
N PRO A 337 -20.79 -0.41 -15.69
CA PRO A 337 -20.32 -0.37 -17.07
C PRO A 337 -19.45 0.87 -17.33
N ASP A 338 -18.72 0.85 -18.43
CA ASP A 338 -18.13 2.07 -19.01
C ASP A 338 -19.18 3.14 -19.30
N ALA A 339 -18.77 4.38 -19.14
CA ALA A 339 -19.54 5.49 -19.68
C ALA A 339 -19.35 5.57 -21.21
N THR A 340 -20.43 5.86 -21.92
CA THR A 340 -20.43 5.90 -23.39
C THR A 340 -19.72 7.12 -23.99
N SER A 341 -19.32 8.08 -23.15
CA SER A 341 -18.64 9.30 -23.54
C SER A 341 -17.79 9.82 -22.38
N THR A 342 -16.81 10.69 -22.66
CA THR A 342 -16.07 11.41 -21.61
C THR A 342 -17.02 12.40 -20.93
N ASP A 343 -17.47 12.04 -19.71
CA ASP A 343 -18.54 12.71 -18.99
C ASP A 343 -18.12 13.26 -17.61
N GLY A 344 -16.81 13.28 -17.33
CA GLY A 344 -16.25 13.69 -16.05
C GLY A 344 -16.33 12.61 -14.96
N THR A 345 -16.90 11.43 -15.26
CA THR A 345 -16.90 10.33 -14.31
C THR A 345 -15.65 9.48 -14.44
N CYS A 346 -15.24 8.83 -13.34
CA CYS A 346 -14.12 7.91 -13.38
C CYS A 346 -14.41 6.64 -14.19
N MET A 347 -15.67 6.38 -14.56
CA MET A 347 -16.05 5.30 -15.48
C MET A 347 -15.94 5.70 -16.96
N SER A 348 -15.32 6.79 -17.28
CA SER A 348 -15.01 7.27 -18.64
C SER A 348 -13.52 7.58 -18.77
N ALA A 349 -13.08 8.01 -19.94
CA ALA A 349 -11.71 8.49 -20.14
C ALA A 349 -11.29 9.62 -19.19
N SER A 350 -12.22 10.20 -18.42
CA SER A 350 -11.89 11.15 -17.36
C SER A 350 -11.14 10.51 -16.19
N LEU A 351 -11.01 9.18 -16.13
CA LEU A 351 -10.12 8.49 -15.20
C LEU A 351 -8.67 9.01 -15.28
N TYR A 352 -8.24 9.47 -16.45
CA TYR A 352 -6.91 10.06 -16.68
C TYR A 352 -6.75 11.46 -16.06
N ASP A 353 -7.86 12.13 -15.69
CA ASP A 353 -7.86 13.43 -15.00
C ASP A 353 -7.98 13.27 -13.46
N TYR A 354 -7.72 12.06 -12.95
CA TYR A 354 -7.72 11.83 -11.51
C TYR A 354 -6.78 12.84 -10.80
N PRO A 355 -7.19 13.44 -9.67
CA PRO A 355 -8.34 13.15 -8.83
C PRO A 355 -9.65 13.92 -9.15
N ASN A 356 -9.76 14.57 -10.29
CA ASN A 356 -10.89 15.44 -10.64
C ASN A 356 -12.12 14.65 -11.13
N CYS A 357 -11.95 13.41 -11.60
CA CYS A 357 -13.09 12.57 -11.94
C CYS A 357 -13.91 12.16 -10.69
N THR A 358 -15.18 11.85 -10.86
CA THR A 358 -16.10 11.47 -9.77
C THR A 358 -17.00 10.32 -10.20
N PHE A 359 -17.77 9.74 -9.28
CA PHE A 359 -18.95 8.92 -9.63
C PHE A 359 -20.20 9.81 -9.65
N ASN A 360 -21.02 9.69 -10.69
CA ASN A 360 -22.32 10.32 -10.72
C ASN A 360 -23.32 9.59 -9.78
N GLN A 361 -24.47 10.19 -9.52
CA GLN A 361 -25.43 9.64 -8.55
C GLN A 361 -25.97 8.26 -8.92
N SER A 362 -26.15 7.99 -10.22
CA SER A 362 -26.58 6.66 -10.70
C SER A 362 -25.53 5.60 -10.43
N GLN A 363 -24.25 5.90 -10.70
CA GLN A 363 -23.13 5.01 -10.42
C GLN A 363 -22.97 4.75 -8.91
N LYS A 364 -23.07 5.80 -8.08
CA LYS A 364 -23.05 5.65 -6.62
C LYS A 364 -24.17 4.75 -6.13
N ASN A 365 -25.37 4.93 -6.62
CA ASN A 365 -26.51 4.08 -6.26
C ASN A 365 -26.29 2.64 -6.72
N ALA A 366 -25.80 2.42 -7.93
CA ALA A 366 -25.53 1.09 -8.46
C ALA A 366 -24.47 0.33 -7.61
N ILE A 367 -23.40 1.00 -7.19
CA ILE A 367 -22.40 0.40 -6.29
C ILE A 367 -23.01 0.07 -4.92
N LEU A 368 -23.77 1.00 -4.33
CA LEU A 368 -24.32 0.86 -2.98
C LEU A 368 -25.46 -0.17 -2.86
N THR A 369 -26.12 -0.52 -3.96
CA THR A 369 -27.24 -1.47 -3.99
C THR A 369 -26.99 -2.68 -4.89
N GLY A 370 -25.84 -2.73 -5.54
CA GLY A 370 -25.44 -3.81 -6.45
C GLY A 370 -25.02 -5.10 -5.73
N PRO A 371 -24.67 -6.12 -6.51
CA PRO A 371 -24.35 -7.45 -5.97
C PRO A 371 -23.14 -7.47 -5.04
N TYR A 372 -22.25 -6.48 -5.15
CA TYR A 372 -21.06 -6.36 -4.33
C TYR A 372 -21.18 -5.31 -3.22
N ALA A 373 -22.37 -4.77 -2.97
CA ALA A 373 -22.60 -3.78 -1.91
C ALA A 373 -22.24 -4.30 -0.51
N SER A 374 -22.29 -5.62 -0.29
CA SER A 374 -21.89 -6.26 0.97
C SER A 374 -20.38 -6.14 1.29
N PHE A 375 -19.55 -5.77 0.32
CA PHE A 375 -18.13 -5.50 0.50
C PHE A 375 -17.85 -4.09 1.04
N LEU A 376 -18.88 -3.23 1.13
CA LEU A 376 -18.76 -1.84 1.59
C LEU A 376 -19.26 -1.68 3.03
N SER A 377 -18.40 -1.09 3.88
CA SER A 377 -18.68 -0.83 5.30
C SER A 377 -18.49 0.65 5.69
#